data_c3b653f6e5faa0620437272e701c8e2c
#
_entry.id   c3b653f6e5faa0620437272e701c8e2c
#
_cell.length_a   1.000
_cell.length_b   1.000
_cell.length_c   1.000
_cell.angle_alpha   90.00
_cell.angle_beta   90.00
_cell.angle_gamma   90.00
#
_symmetry.space_group_name_H-M   'P 1'
#
loop_
_entity.id
_entity.type
_entity.pdbx_description
1 polymer ?
#
loop_
_entity_poly.entity_id
_entity_poly.type
_entity_poly.pdbx_seq_one_letter_code
_entity_poly.pdbx_strand_id
1 'polypeptide(L)'
;MKNKLHQMACTISEVKMDASTGEFTCYGNVKGNVDHALDKTMHGAYIESVKAHKAAGTMPGMFWMHKSHDLPVGVWLDMEEDVKGLKMRGRLSKTSLGSDIEILAKDGALDKFSIGYWVEDEKWNHEGFNELHKINITEVSWVTRACNEESVLLDIKSKMADGELPTKRELEKLLREECGFSKRQANRIANDYDPTVVVEEDITDLKDMLQGFLNS
;
A
#
# COMPACT_ATOMS: atom_id res chain seq x y z
N MET A 1 -13.72 5.52 -15.99
CA MET A 1 -13.29 5.11 -14.63
C MET A 1 -12.06 5.93 -14.28
N LYS A 2 -12.03 6.65 -13.16
CA LYS A 2 -10.80 7.34 -12.73
C LYS A 2 -9.85 6.29 -12.19
N ASN A 3 -8.68 6.14 -12.80
CA ASN A 3 -7.63 5.27 -12.28
C ASN A 3 -7.22 5.78 -10.89
N LYS A 4 -7.33 4.92 -9.88
CA LYS A 4 -6.88 5.19 -8.53
C LYS A 4 -5.57 4.47 -8.30
N LEU A 5 -4.56 5.16 -7.74
CA LEU A 5 -3.33 4.53 -7.31
C LEU A 5 -3.61 3.74 -6.02
N HIS A 6 -3.36 2.45 -6.07
CA HIS A 6 -3.52 1.54 -4.94
C HIS A 6 -2.15 1.24 -4.32
N GLN A 7 -2.14 0.94 -3.02
CA GLN A 7 -0.96 0.52 -2.29
C GLN A 7 -1.29 -0.76 -1.53
N MET A 8 -0.43 -1.75 -1.69
CA MET A 8 -0.55 -3.04 -1.01
C MET A 8 0.79 -3.39 -0.41
N ALA A 9 0.83 -3.63 0.88
CA ALA A 9 2.03 -4.05 1.57
C ALA A 9 1.98 -5.53 1.92
N CYS A 10 3.11 -6.18 1.82
CA CYS A 10 3.29 -7.58 2.16
C CYS A 10 4.42 -7.75 3.16
N THR A 11 4.17 -8.52 4.21
CA THR A 11 5.22 -8.99 5.10
C THR A 11 5.90 -10.18 4.45
N ILE A 12 7.16 -10.05 4.09
CA ILE A 12 7.95 -11.17 3.57
C ILE A 12 9.28 -11.23 4.29
N SER A 13 9.46 -12.31 4.99
CA SER A 13 10.60 -12.61 5.84
C SER A 13 11.90 -13.03 5.12
N GLU A 14 12.08 -12.69 3.83
CA GLU A 14 13.26 -13.13 3.09
C GLU A 14 13.87 -12.02 2.23
N VAL A 15 14.45 -11.01 2.86
CA VAL A 15 15.41 -10.14 2.19
C VAL A 15 16.77 -10.85 2.19
N LYS A 16 17.19 -11.34 1.04
CA LYS A 16 18.54 -11.92 0.89
C LYS A 16 19.45 -10.88 0.27
N MET A 17 20.39 -10.37 1.05
CA MET A 17 21.35 -9.36 0.61
C MET A 17 22.71 -9.98 0.36
N ASP A 18 23.28 -9.73 -0.83
CA ASP A 18 24.65 -10.07 -1.18
C ASP A 18 25.60 -9.02 -0.58
N ALA A 19 26.42 -9.45 0.36
CA ALA A 19 27.36 -8.57 1.06
C ALA A 19 28.45 -7.99 0.14
N SER A 20 28.73 -8.62 -1.01
CA SER A 20 29.79 -8.20 -1.93
C SER A 20 29.32 -7.14 -2.93
N THR A 21 28.07 -7.25 -3.39
CA THR A 21 27.50 -6.38 -4.43
C THR A 21 26.55 -5.33 -3.88
N GLY A 22 26.01 -5.53 -2.65
CA GLY A 22 24.92 -4.73 -2.09
C GLY A 22 23.57 -4.97 -2.79
N GLU A 23 23.50 -5.98 -3.66
CA GLU A 23 22.25 -6.39 -4.29
C GLU A 23 21.42 -7.23 -3.32
N PHE A 24 20.13 -7.15 -3.44
CA PHE A 24 19.20 -7.95 -2.64
C PHE A 24 18.05 -8.48 -3.49
N THR A 25 17.49 -9.59 -3.02
CA THR A 25 16.27 -10.18 -3.60
C THR A 25 15.18 -10.22 -2.54
N CYS A 26 13.98 -9.86 -2.94
CA CYS A 26 12.79 -9.85 -2.07
C CYS A 26 11.54 -10.18 -2.89
N TYR A 27 10.41 -10.26 -2.19
CA TYR A 27 9.10 -10.20 -2.82
C TYR A 27 8.49 -8.84 -2.56
N GLY A 28 8.14 -8.12 -3.61
CA GLY A 28 7.40 -6.85 -3.51
C GLY A 28 5.98 -7.04 -3.03
N ASN A 29 5.37 -8.18 -3.41
CA ASN A 29 4.10 -8.67 -2.89
C ASN A 29 3.98 -10.18 -3.02
N VAL A 30 3.21 -10.82 -2.12
CA VAL A 30 2.82 -12.24 -2.18
C VAL A 30 1.37 -12.31 -2.64
N LYS A 31 1.08 -13.25 -3.52
CA LYS A 31 -0.28 -13.46 -4.05
C LYS A 31 -1.04 -14.54 -3.28
N GLY A 32 -2.35 -14.53 -3.46
CA GLY A 32 -3.25 -15.58 -2.97
C GLY A 32 -3.78 -15.37 -1.56
N ASN A 33 -3.22 -14.47 -0.76
CA ASN A 33 -3.80 -14.00 0.49
C ASN A 33 -4.70 -12.78 0.24
N VAL A 34 -5.74 -12.63 1.04
CA VAL A 34 -6.54 -11.41 1.10
C VAL A 34 -5.82 -10.44 2.02
N ASP A 35 -5.56 -9.24 1.54
CA ASP A 35 -4.94 -8.19 2.35
C ASP A 35 -5.99 -7.42 3.17
N HIS A 36 -5.52 -6.45 3.97
CA HIS A 36 -6.41 -5.65 4.81
C HIS A 36 -7.32 -4.69 4.03
N ALA A 37 -7.04 -4.43 2.75
CA ALA A 37 -7.94 -3.68 1.87
C ALA A 37 -9.01 -4.57 1.23
N LEU A 38 -9.07 -5.85 1.61
CA LEU A 38 -9.88 -6.90 1.02
C LEU A 38 -9.50 -7.17 -0.45
N ASP A 39 -8.28 -6.84 -0.85
CA ASP A 39 -7.74 -7.16 -2.16
C ASP A 39 -6.98 -8.50 -2.12
N LYS A 40 -7.16 -9.31 -3.15
CA LYS A 40 -6.44 -10.56 -3.37
C LYS A 40 -5.80 -10.55 -4.74
N THR A 41 -4.48 -10.53 -4.78
CA THR A 41 -3.77 -10.62 -6.04
C THR A 41 -3.84 -12.04 -6.59
N MET A 42 -4.37 -12.16 -7.79
CA MET A 42 -4.53 -13.42 -8.49
C MET A 42 -3.27 -13.80 -9.27
N HIS A 43 -3.14 -15.07 -9.62
CA HIS A 43 -2.04 -15.52 -10.45
C HIS A 43 -2.11 -14.89 -11.84
N GLY A 44 -0.99 -14.34 -12.31
CA GLY A 44 -0.91 -13.64 -13.60
C GLY A 44 -1.13 -12.12 -13.52
N ALA A 45 -1.50 -11.60 -12.35
CA ALA A 45 -1.84 -10.18 -12.19
C ALA A 45 -0.69 -9.22 -12.52
N TYR A 46 0.56 -9.65 -12.36
CA TYR A 46 1.76 -8.83 -12.63
C TYR A 46 2.33 -9.00 -14.03
N ILE A 47 1.95 -10.07 -14.76
CA ILE A 47 2.63 -10.51 -16.01
C ILE A 47 2.71 -9.38 -17.04
N GLU A 48 1.60 -8.68 -17.28
CA GLU A 48 1.57 -7.63 -18.31
C GLU A 48 2.40 -6.42 -17.89
N SER A 49 2.36 -6.02 -16.61
CA SER A 49 3.20 -4.94 -16.07
C SER A 49 4.69 -5.28 -16.16
N VAL A 50 5.07 -6.51 -15.78
CA VAL A 50 6.45 -7.01 -15.89
C VAL A 50 6.92 -6.96 -17.34
N LYS A 51 6.11 -7.43 -18.30
CA LYS A 51 6.44 -7.38 -19.73
C LYS A 51 6.58 -5.95 -20.24
N ALA A 52 5.66 -5.06 -19.85
CA ALA A 52 5.68 -3.68 -20.27
C ALA A 52 6.95 -2.95 -19.81
N HIS A 53 7.33 -3.12 -18.54
CA HIS A 53 8.57 -2.54 -18.00
C HIS A 53 9.81 -3.10 -18.69
N LYS A 54 9.88 -4.43 -18.88
CA LYS A 54 11.01 -5.07 -19.58
C LYS A 54 11.12 -4.61 -21.03
N ALA A 55 10.01 -4.47 -21.74
CA ALA A 55 10.00 -3.99 -23.12
C ALA A 55 10.41 -2.51 -23.24
N ALA A 56 10.02 -1.68 -22.26
CA ALA A 56 10.39 -0.27 -22.20
C ALA A 56 11.81 -0.02 -21.65
N GLY A 57 12.49 -1.04 -21.13
CA GLY A 57 13.77 -0.88 -20.42
C GLY A 57 13.66 -0.05 -19.15
N THR A 58 12.50 -0.10 -18.48
CA THR A 58 12.22 0.63 -17.23
C THR A 58 11.96 -0.33 -16.09
N MET A 59 11.99 0.19 -14.87
CA MET A 59 11.58 -0.51 -13.65
C MET A 59 10.70 0.41 -12.80
N PRO A 60 9.86 -0.16 -11.89
CA PRO A 60 9.13 0.63 -10.91
C PRO A 60 10.05 1.49 -10.05
N GLY A 61 9.55 2.56 -9.45
CA GLY A 61 10.32 3.35 -8.49
C GLY A 61 10.65 2.56 -7.22
N MET A 62 11.82 2.80 -6.62
CA MET A 62 12.17 2.30 -5.29
C MET A 62 12.18 3.46 -4.30
N PHE A 63 11.19 3.53 -3.41
CA PHE A 63 11.08 4.65 -2.47
C PHE A 63 11.07 4.16 -1.01
N TRP A 64 11.09 5.13 -0.11
CA TRP A 64 10.86 4.96 1.31
C TRP A 64 9.45 5.40 1.65
N MET A 65 8.65 4.50 2.25
CA MET A 65 7.29 4.80 2.73
C MET A 65 6.38 5.45 1.68
N HIS A 66 6.43 4.94 0.43
CA HIS A 66 5.62 5.44 -0.69
C HIS A 66 5.82 6.92 -1.07
N LYS A 67 6.92 7.52 -0.65
CA LYS A 67 7.21 8.93 -0.92
C LYS A 67 7.72 9.10 -2.36
N SER A 68 6.84 8.92 -3.33
CA SER A 68 7.17 9.00 -4.77
C SER A 68 7.58 10.40 -5.25
N HIS A 69 7.36 11.43 -4.42
CA HIS A 69 7.82 12.80 -4.67
C HIS A 69 9.24 13.07 -4.14
N ASP A 70 9.79 12.15 -3.33
CA ASP A 70 11.16 12.24 -2.83
C ASP A 70 12.13 11.53 -3.80
N LEU A 71 13.43 11.67 -3.52
CA LEU A 71 14.45 10.95 -4.29
C LEU A 71 14.32 9.42 -4.05
N PRO A 72 14.51 8.60 -5.11
CA PRO A 72 14.50 7.16 -4.95
C PRO A 72 15.66 6.72 -4.05
N VAL A 73 15.42 5.68 -3.26
CA VAL A 73 16.43 5.13 -2.33
C VAL A 73 17.32 4.06 -2.95
N GLY A 74 16.98 3.63 -4.16
CA GLY A 74 17.71 2.60 -4.90
C GLY A 74 17.14 2.37 -6.29
N VAL A 75 17.54 1.25 -6.89
CA VAL A 75 17.09 0.84 -8.22
C VAL A 75 16.65 -0.63 -8.19
N TRP A 76 15.57 -0.94 -8.86
CA TRP A 76 15.21 -2.31 -9.18
C TRP A 76 15.95 -2.73 -10.44
N LEU A 77 16.59 -3.90 -10.40
CA LEU A 77 17.43 -4.44 -11.47
C LEU A 77 16.69 -5.47 -12.31
N ASP A 78 15.75 -6.19 -11.68
CA ASP A 78 14.90 -7.18 -12.33
C ASP A 78 13.62 -7.40 -11.53
N MET A 79 12.60 -7.89 -12.21
CA MET A 79 11.36 -8.35 -11.61
C MET A 79 10.73 -9.48 -12.41
N GLU A 80 10.09 -10.39 -11.70
CA GLU A 80 9.36 -11.52 -12.29
C GLU A 80 8.17 -11.91 -11.42
N GLU A 81 7.14 -12.44 -12.03
CA GLU A 81 6.08 -13.13 -11.28
C GLU A 81 6.41 -14.61 -11.23
N ASP A 82 6.46 -15.17 -10.00
CA ASP A 82 6.59 -16.60 -9.78
C ASP A 82 5.36 -17.18 -9.05
N VAL A 83 5.45 -18.44 -8.60
CA VAL A 83 4.34 -19.09 -7.87
C VAL A 83 3.99 -18.39 -6.55
N LYS A 84 4.95 -17.71 -5.91
CA LYS A 84 4.77 -17.03 -4.62
C LYS A 84 4.24 -15.61 -4.77
N GLY A 85 4.69 -14.86 -5.81
CA GLY A 85 4.29 -13.47 -5.98
C GLY A 85 5.19 -12.70 -6.94
N LEU A 86 5.31 -11.39 -6.70
CA LEU A 86 6.18 -10.49 -7.44
C LEU A 86 7.59 -10.53 -6.82
N LYS A 87 8.49 -11.30 -7.42
CA LYS A 87 9.88 -11.38 -7.02
C LYS A 87 10.68 -10.24 -7.64
N MET A 88 11.48 -9.57 -6.83
CA MET A 88 12.26 -8.39 -7.20
C MET A 88 13.71 -8.58 -6.85
N ARG A 89 14.62 -8.08 -7.72
CA ARG A 89 16.02 -7.92 -7.44
C ARG A 89 16.40 -6.45 -7.55
N GLY A 90 17.02 -5.90 -6.52
CA GLY A 90 17.36 -4.49 -6.44
C GLY A 90 18.69 -4.23 -5.76
N ARG A 91 19.06 -2.95 -5.75
CA ARG A 91 20.23 -2.44 -5.06
C ARG A 91 19.93 -1.06 -4.49
N LEU A 92 20.28 -0.85 -3.22
CA LEU A 92 20.18 0.45 -2.58
C LEU A 92 21.26 1.41 -3.09
N SER A 93 20.91 2.68 -3.22
CA SER A 93 21.86 3.74 -3.57
C SER A 93 22.73 4.10 -2.36
N LYS A 94 24.00 4.45 -2.59
CA LYS A 94 24.94 4.85 -1.55
C LYS A 94 24.71 6.31 -1.12
N THR A 95 23.46 6.63 -0.78
CA THR A 95 23.05 7.87 -0.15
C THR A 95 22.94 7.65 1.36
N SER A 96 22.77 8.70 2.16
CA SER A 96 22.54 8.56 3.60
C SER A 96 21.36 7.65 3.89
N LEU A 97 20.18 7.95 3.33
CA LEU A 97 18.97 7.16 3.54
C LEU A 97 19.09 5.73 3.00
N GLY A 98 19.71 5.53 1.82
CA GLY A 98 19.93 4.19 1.28
C GLY A 98 20.86 3.36 2.15
N SER A 99 21.89 3.98 2.74
CA SER A 99 22.80 3.32 3.68
C SER A 99 22.11 2.98 5.00
N ASP A 100 21.27 3.86 5.53
CA ASP A 100 20.49 3.60 6.73
C ASP A 100 19.53 2.42 6.52
N ILE A 101 18.82 2.37 5.39
CA ILE A 101 17.96 1.25 5.00
C ILE A 101 18.77 -0.04 4.88
N GLU A 102 19.94 0.00 4.27
CA GLU A 102 20.82 -1.18 4.11
C GLU A 102 21.25 -1.77 5.46
N ILE A 103 21.64 -0.91 6.41
CA ILE A 103 22.02 -1.32 7.77
C ILE A 103 20.83 -1.96 8.47
N LEU A 104 19.68 -1.29 8.48
CA LEU A 104 18.47 -1.79 9.14
C LEU A 104 17.96 -3.10 8.52
N ALA A 105 18.09 -3.26 7.21
CA ALA A 105 17.72 -4.50 6.53
C ALA A 105 18.68 -5.66 6.89
N LYS A 106 19.98 -5.40 6.99
CA LYS A 106 20.98 -6.39 7.45
C LYS A 106 20.76 -6.80 8.91
N ASP A 107 20.36 -5.87 9.74
CA ASP A 107 20.03 -6.13 11.15
C ASP A 107 18.68 -6.84 11.34
N GLY A 108 17.90 -7.02 10.26
CA GLY A 108 16.56 -7.60 10.31
C GLY A 108 15.49 -6.67 10.90
N ALA A 109 15.84 -5.41 11.14
CA ALA A 109 14.91 -4.40 11.64
C ALA A 109 13.96 -3.86 10.55
N LEU A 110 14.33 -4.03 9.28
CA LEU A 110 13.56 -3.61 8.12
C LEU A 110 13.49 -4.75 7.10
N ASP A 111 12.33 -5.35 6.96
CA ASP A 111 12.11 -6.56 6.17
C ASP A 111 10.83 -6.52 5.31
N LYS A 112 10.20 -5.33 5.18
CA LYS A 112 8.89 -5.20 4.57
C LYS A 112 8.91 -4.33 3.34
N PHE A 113 8.09 -4.74 2.36
CA PHE A 113 7.86 -4.01 1.12
C PHE A 113 6.38 -3.76 0.92
N SER A 114 6.09 -2.74 0.13
CA SER A 114 4.76 -2.40 -0.31
C SER A 114 4.80 -1.99 -1.77
N ILE A 115 3.79 -2.35 -2.55
CA ILE A 115 3.66 -1.98 -3.95
C ILE A 115 2.66 -0.84 -4.12
N GLY A 116 2.97 0.11 -5.02
CA GLY A 116 2.01 1.07 -5.56
C GLY A 116 1.65 0.66 -7.00
N TYR A 117 0.36 0.62 -7.30
CA TYR A 117 -0.14 0.10 -8.57
C TYR A 117 -1.45 0.75 -9.01
N TRP A 118 -1.73 0.66 -10.31
CA TRP A 118 -3.04 0.95 -10.88
C TRP A 118 -3.75 -0.36 -11.17
N VAL A 119 -5.03 -0.44 -10.82
CA VAL A 119 -5.87 -1.59 -11.16
C VAL A 119 -6.32 -1.46 -12.61
N GLU A 120 -6.08 -2.50 -13.41
CA GLU A 120 -6.52 -2.59 -14.80
C GLU A 120 -7.67 -3.59 -14.98
N ASP A 121 -7.69 -4.67 -14.16
CA ASP A 121 -8.76 -5.66 -14.15
C ASP A 121 -8.97 -6.21 -12.74
N GLU A 122 -10.21 -6.11 -12.25
CA GLU A 122 -10.60 -6.56 -10.92
C GLU A 122 -12.02 -7.11 -10.91
N LYS A 123 -12.29 -7.96 -9.93
CA LYS A 123 -13.62 -8.53 -9.75
C LYS A 123 -13.91 -8.80 -8.27
N TRP A 124 -14.97 -8.20 -7.76
CA TRP A 124 -15.50 -8.57 -6.45
C TRP A 124 -16.11 -9.97 -6.51
N ASN A 125 -15.70 -10.83 -5.60
CA ASN A 125 -16.27 -12.14 -5.48
C ASN A 125 -17.40 -12.19 -4.42
N HIS A 126 -18.08 -13.33 -4.35
CA HIS A 126 -19.18 -13.53 -3.40
C HIS A 126 -18.72 -13.82 -1.97
N GLU A 127 -17.43 -13.97 -1.73
CA GLU A 127 -16.82 -14.13 -0.39
C GLU A 127 -16.47 -12.79 0.26
N GLY A 128 -16.72 -11.66 -0.44
CA GLY A 128 -16.56 -10.31 0.09
C GLY A 128 -15.16 -9.72 -0.07
N PHE A 129 -14.33 -10.25 -0.96
CA PHE A 129 -13.04 -9.66 -1.32
C PHE A 129 -12.92 -9.39 -2.83
N ASN A 130 -12.02 -8.50 -3.18
CA ASN A 130 -11.77 -8.06 -4.53
C ASN A 130 -10.60 -8.85 -5.14
N GLU A 131 -10.83 -9.53 -6.25
CA GLU A 131 -9.82 -10.27 -6.99
C GLU A 131 -9.12 -9.35 -7.99
N LEU A 132 -7.84 -9.08 -7.79
CA LEU A 132 -7.01 -8.30 -8.71
C LEU A 132 -6.43 -9.23 -9.77
N HIS A 133 -6.98 -9.16 -10.98
CA HIS A 133 -6.57 -10.01 -12.11
C HIS A 133 -5.49 -9.36 -12.96
N LYS A 134 -5.44 -8.02 -13.01
CA LYS A 134 -4.42 -7.27 -13.74
C LYS A 134 -4.13 -5.94 -13.08
N ILE A 135 -2.85 -5.69 -12.80
CA ILE A 135 -2.39 -4.46 -12.18
C ILE A 135 -1.14 -3.93 -12.89
N ASN A 136 -1.00 -2.60 -12.90
CA ASN A 136 0.18 -1.92 -13.42
C ASN A 136 0.99 -1.37 -12.26
N ILE A 137 2.18 -1.94 -12.04
CA ILE A 137 3.07 -1.60 -10.92
C ILE A 137 3.78 -0.28 -11.22
N THR A 138 3.71 0.67 -10.31
CA THR A 138 4.36 1.98 -10.43
C THR A 138 5.59 2.11 -9.55
N GLU A 139 5.54 1.48 -8.37
CA GLU A 139 6.61 1.49 -7.39
C GLU A 139 6.63 0.22 -6.54
N VAL A 140 7.79 -0.08 -5.97
CA VAL A 140 7.94 -1.05 -4.88
C VAL A 140 8.84 -0.39 -3.83
N SER A 141 8.27 -0.13 -2.67
CA SER A 141 8.86 0.69 -1.62
C SER A 141 9.22 -0.10 -0.38
N TRP A 142 10.30 0.32 0.28
CA TRP A 142 10.60 -0.10 1.63
C TRP A 142 9.64 0.55 2.62
N VAL A 143 9.08 -0.25 3.54
CA VAL A 143 8.12 0.23 4.54
C VAL A 143 8.44 -0.36 5.92
N THR A 144 8.16 0.39 6.98
CA THR A 144 8.37 -0.10 8.36
C THR A 144 7.28 -1.08 8.80
N ARG A 145 6.09 -0.96 8.22
CA ARG A 145 4.96 -1.87 8.46
C ARG A 145 4.37 -2.29 7.13
N ALA A 146 4.11 -3.56 6.97
CA ALA A 146 3.22 -4.05 5.93
C ALA A 146 1.82 -3.50 6.23
N CYS A 147 1.09 -3.11 5.19
CA CYS A 147 -0.22 -2.43 5.25
C CYS A 147 -0.87 -2.51 6.63
N ASN A 148 -0.99 -1.39 7.29
CA ASN A 148 -1.19 -1.26 8.73
C ASN A 148 -2.17 -2.29 9.30
N GLU A 149 -1.68 -3.26 10.08
CA GLU A 149 -2.52 -4.15 10.89
C GLU A 149 -3.42 -3.36 11.87
N GLU A 150 -3.16 -2.05 12.01
CA GLU A 150 -3.91 -1.08 12.80
C GLU A 150 -4.29 0.16 11.97
N SER A 151 -4.58 0.04 10.68
CA SER A 151 -5.05 1.17 9.89
C SER A 151 -6.43 1.58 10.41
N VAL A 152 -6.51 2.78 10.98
CA VAL A 152 -7.76 3.39 11.43
C VAL A 152 -8.79 3.44 10.31
N LEU A 153 -8.31 3.60 9.08
CA LEU A 153 -9.15 3.58 7.90
C LEU A 153 -9.81 2.22 7.66
N LEU A 154 -9.10 1.10 7.92
CA LEU A 154 -9.65 -0.25 7.75
C LEU A 154 -10.66 -0.58 8.85
N ASP A 155 -10.38 -0.21 10.10
CA ASP A 155 -11.33 -0.34 11.20
C ASP A 155 -12.61 0.45 10.90
N ILE A 156 -12.48 1.68 10.41
CA ILE A 156 -13.62 2.52 10.04
C ILE A 156 -14.37 1.92 8.85
N LYS A 157 -13.70 1.44 7.82
CA LYS A 157 -14.35 0.79 6.66
C LYS A 157 -15.10 -0.49 7.07
N SER A 158 -14.51 -1.32 7.93
CA SER A 158 -15.16 -2.52 8.45
C SER A 158 -16.42 -2.17 9.23
N LYS A 159 -16.34 -1.22 10.17
CA LYS A 159 -17.50 -0.73 10.92
C LYS A 159 -18.59 -0.18 10.02
N MET A 160 -18.23 0.63 9.02
CA MET A 160 -19.19 1.18 8.06
C MET A 160 -19.83 0.11 7.18
N ALA A 161 -19.13 -0.98 6.86
CA ALA A 161 -19.69 -2.13 6.15
C ALA A 161 -20.72 -2.88 7.01
N ASP A 162 -20.50 -2.89 8.33
CA ASP A 162 -21.41 -3.47 9.32
C ASP A 162 -22.54 -2.49 9.73
N GLY A 163 -22.60 -1.29 9.13
CA GLY A 163 -23.59 -0.26 9.41
C GLY A 163 -23.28 0.58 10.66
N GLU A 164 -22.09 0.47 11.21
CA GLU A 164 -21.64 1.25 12.37
C GLU A 164 -20.88 2.50 11.90
N LEU A 165 -21.05 3.60 12.62
CA LEU A 165 -20.29 4.83 12.39
C LEU A 165 -19.03 4.88 13.26
N PRO A 166 -17.94 5.49 12.75
CA PRO A 166 -16.72 5.66 13.55
C PRO A 166 -16.97 6.57 14.75
N THR A 167 -16.29 6.32 15.84
CA THR A 167 -16.30 7.23 16.99
C THR A 167 -15.55 8.54 16.66
N LYS A 168 -15.81 9.61 17.42
CA LYS A 168 -15.06 10.88 17.29
C LYS A 168 -13.55 10.70 17.35
N ARG A 169 -13.07 9.78 18.19
CA ARG A 169 -11.63 9.47 18.36
C ARG A 169 -11.05 8.76 17.13
N GLU A 170 -11.80 7.83 16.56
CA GLU A 170 -11.41 7.13 15.33
C GLU A 170 -11.40 8.09 14.14
N LEU A 171 -12.39 8.96 14.03
CA LEU A 171 -12.42 10.00 13.00
C LEU A 171 -11.24 10.97 13.14
N GLU A 172 -10.95 11.46 14.36
CA GLU A 172 -9.79 12.32 14.61
C GLU A 172 -8.48 11.66 14.20
N LYS A 173 -8.32 10.38 14.56
CA LYS A 173 -7.13 9.61 14.22
C LYS A 173 -7.00 9.43 12.70
N LEU A 174 -8.10 9.10 12.01
CA LEU A 174 -8.15 8.98 10.55
C LEU A 174 -7.72 10.27 9.86
N LEU A 175 -8.30 11.40 10.27
CA LEU A 175 -7.99 12.70 9.69
C LEU A 175 -6.52 13.07 9.85
N ARG A 176 -5.89 12.69 10.95
CA ARG A 176 -4.46 12.95 11.19
C ARG A 176 -3.54 12.01 10.41
N GLU A 177 -3.82 10.72 10.46
CA GLU A 177 -2.90 9.69 9.99
C GLU A 177 -3.01 9.45 8.48
N GLU A 178 -4.24 9.51 7.95
CA GLU A 178 -4.50 9.19 6.54
C GLU A 178 -4.74 10.46 5.67
N CYS A 179 -5.31 11.52 6.26
CA CYS A 179 -5.66 12.72 5.50
C CYS A 179 -4.69 13.89 5.72
N GLY A 180 -3.64 13.74 6.55
CA GLY A 180 -2.61 14.76 6.76
C GLY A 180 -3.05 16.00 7.53
N PHE A 181 -4.20 15.96 8.21
CA PHE A 181 -4.65 17.10 9.03
C PHE A 181 -3.80 17.24 10.30
N SER A 182 -3.53 18.49 10.70
CA SER A 182 -2.95 18.74 12.01
C SER A 182 -3.92 18.32 13.12
N LYS A 183 -3.39 17.97 14.30
CA LYS A 183 -4.22 17.58 15.47
C LYS A 183 -5.31 18.60 15.78
N ARG A 184 -5.03 19.90 15.62
CA ARG A 184 -6.00 20.97 15.85
C ARG A 184 -7.14 20.96 14.84
N GLN A 185 -6.84 20.72 13.56
CA GLN A 185 -7.84 20.63 12.49
C GLN A 185 -8.69 19.36 12.63
N ALA A 186 -8.04 18.21 12.85
CA ALA A 186 -8.73 16.93 13.05
C ALA A 186 -9.69 16.96 14.25
N ASN A 187 -9.23 17.49 15.39
CA ASN A 187 -10.09 17.67 16.58
C ASN A 187 -11.27 18.59 16.32
N ARG A 188 -11.10 19.66 15.57
CA ARG A 188 -12.19 20.57 15.22
C ARG A 188 -13.28 19.85 14.42
N ILE A 189 -12.88 19.11 13.39
CA ILE A 189 -13.82 18.33 12.54
C ILE A 189 -14.49 17.22 13.36
N ALA A 190 -13.72 16.44 14.12
CA ALA A 190 -14.23 15.34 14.92
C ALA A 190 -15.16 15.80 16.07
N ASN A 191 -15.03 17.03 16.59
CA ASN A 191 -15.93 17.57 17.60
C ASN A 191 -17.32 17.89 17.05
N ASP A 192 -17.39 18.34 15.79
CA ASP A 192 -18.66 18.67 15.12
C ASP A 192 -19.38 17.39 14.61
N TYR A 193 -18.69 16.25 14.59
CA TYR A 193 -19.24 14.96 14.19
C TYR A 193 -20.03 14.30 15.32
N ASP A 194 -21.23 13.81 15.06
CA ASP A 194 -22.06 13.08 16.02
C ASP A 194 -22.33 11.64 15.52
N PRO A 195 -21.66 10.62 16.10
CA PRO A 195 -21.85 9.22 15.68
C PRO A 195 -23.22 8.63 16.08
N THR A 196 -24.05 9.35 16.84
CA THR A 196 -25.37 8.87 17.29
C THR A 196 -26.51 9.30 16.37
N VAL A 197 -26.26 10.27 15.50
CA VAL A 197 -27.22 10.75 14.51
C VAL A 197 -27.03 9.97 13.22
N VAL A 198 -27.67 8.81 13.12
CA VAL A 198 -27.66 8.00 11.89
C VAL A 198 -28.83 8.43 11.00
N VAL A 199 -28.56 9.28 10.01
CA VAL A 199 -29.42 9.40 8.84
C VAL A 199 -28.76 8.58 7.73
N GLU A 200 -29.50 7.74 7.00
CA GLU A 200 -28.93 6.94 5.90
C GLU A 200 -28.20 7.81 4.87
N GLU A 201 -28.62 9.05 4.70
CA GLU A 201 -27.95 10.08 3.89
C GLU A 201 -26.53 10.42 4.42
N ASP A 202 -26.34 10.54 5.73
CA ASP A 202 -25.05 10.91 6.35
C ASP A 202 -23.98 9.83 6.16
N ILE A 203 -24.38 8.55 6.14
CA ILE A 203 -23.47 7.43 5.85
C ILE A 203 -23.00 7.50 4.41
N THR A 204 -23.88 7.85 3.49
CA THR A 204 -23.55 7.99 2.06
C THR A 204 -22.64 9.19 1.85
N ASP A 205 -22.94 10.33 2.46
CA ASP A 205 -22.12 11.55 2.38
C ASP A 205 -20.74 11.35 3.02
N LEU A 206 -20.65 10.65 4.15
CA LEU A 206 -19.37 10.33 4.79
C LEU A 206 -18.57 9.33 3.96
N LYS A 207 -19.22 8.33 3.34
CA LYS A 207 -18.58 7.42 2.39
C LYS A 207 -18.03 8.17 1.18
N ASP A 208 -18.80 9.06 0.60
CA ASP A 208 -18.42 9.87 -0.56
C ASP A 208 -17.30 10.85 -0.22
N MET A 209 -17.34 11.46 0.98
CA MET A 209 -16.31 12.34 1.49
C MET A 209 -14.99 11.55 1.71
N LEU A 210 -15.04 10.40 2.38
CA LEU A 210 -13.88 9.53 2.59
C LEU A 210 -13.35 8.97 1.26
N GLN A 211 -14.23 8.64 0.32
CA GLN A 211 -13.88 8.23 -1.02
C GLN A 211 -13.23 9.38 -1.82
N GLY A 212 -13.65 10.61 -1.59
CA GLY A 212 -13.06 11.82 -2.17
C GLY A 212 -11.63 12.08 -1.69
N PHE A 213 -11.36 11.89 -0.41
CA PHE A 213 -9.99 12.00 0.16
C PHE A 213 -9.06 10.88 -0.30
N LEU A 214 -9.59 9.69 -0.55
CA LEU A 214 -8.84 8.55 -1.07
C LEU A 214 -8.54 8.67 -2.58
N ASN A 215 -9.20 9.61 -3.27
CA ASN A 215 -9.05 9.85 -4.71
C ASN A 215 -8.27 11.15 -5.01
N SER A 216 -7.84 11.90 -3.99
CA SER A 216 -6.97 13.07 -4.11
C SER A 216 -5.51 12.75 -3.84
#